data_941b0495290c7629f8a554c700782b95
#
_entry.id   941b0495290c7629f8a554c700782b95
#
_cell.length_a   1.000
_cell.length_b   1.000
_cell.length_c   1.000
_cell.angle_alpha   90.00
_cell.angle_beta   90.00
_cell.angle_gamma   90.00
#
_symmetry.space_group_name_H-M   'P 1'
#
loop_
_entity.id
_entity.type
_entity.pdbx_description
1 polymer ?
#
loop_
_entity_poly.entity_id
_entity_poly.type
_entity_poly.pdbx_seq_one_letter_code
_entity_poly.pdbx_strand_id
1 'polypeptide(L)'
;VNKKSSNQKKELIEFYRGMLLIRRFEEKAGQLYGMGLIGGFCHLYIGQEAVVVGLEAAAKEGDKRITSYRDHGHMLACGMDPNGVMAELTGRSGGYSKGKGGSMHMFSKEKNFYGGHGIVGAQVPLGAGLAFADKYRENNCVTFTYFGDGAANQGQVYETFNMAALWLSLIHISEPTRPGI
;
A
#
# COMPACT_ATOMS: atom_id res chain seq x y z
N VAL A 1 20.64 17.12 25.56
CA VAL A 1 19.30 16.54 25.82
C VAL A 1 18.23 17.11 24.86
N ASN A 2 18.31 18.40 24.44
CA ASN A 2 17.25 19.07 23.66
C ASN A 2 17.13 18.69 22.17
N LYS A 3 18.22 18.29 21.48
CA LYS A 3 18.14 17.98 20.04
C LYS A 3 17.41 16.66 19.73
N LYS A 4 17.57 15.64 20.56
CA LYS A 4 16.92 14.33 20.39
C LYS A 4 15.40 14.44 20.55
N SER A 5 14.93 15.22 21.53
CA SER A 5 13.51 15.50 21.77
C SER A 5 12.86 16.32 20.63
N SER A 6 13.60 17.27 20.05
CA SER A 6 13.09 18.09 18.93
C SER A 6 12.94 17.26 17.64
N ASN A 7 13.85 16.33 17.36
CA ASN A 7 13.75 15.44 16.18
C ASN A 7 12.59 14.45 16.31
N GLN A 8 12.43 13.87 17.49
CA GLN A 8 11.31 12.95 17.76
C GLN A 8 9.95 13.65 17.60
N LYS A 9 9.83 14.90 18.07
CA LYS A 9 8.59 15.67 17.91
C LYS A 9 8.28 15.97 16.45
N LYS A 10 9.29 16.28 15.63
CA LYS A 10 9.11 16.49 14.19
C LYS A 10 8.62 15.22 13.49
N GLU A 11 9.25 14.09 13.79
CA GLU A 11 8.87 12.78 13.25
C GLU A 11 7.41 12.42 13.58
N LEU A 12 7.00 12.58 14.82
CA LEU A 12 5.61 12.35 15.24
C LEU A 12 4.61 13.27 14.52
N ILE A 13 4.99 14.52 14.24
CA ILE A 13 4.17 15.44 13.46
C ILE A 13 4.04 14.97 12.01
N GLU A 14 5.11 14.47 11.40
CA GLU A 14 5.05 13.93 10.04
C GLU A 14 4.18 12.65 9.96
N PHE A 15 4.28 11.77 10.94
CA PHE A 15 3.36 10.62 11.04
C PHE A 15 1.91 11.06 11.14
N TYR A 16 1.62 12.03 12.01
CA TYR A 16 0.28 12.56 12.14
C TYR A 16 -0.23 13.19 10.84
N ARG A 17 0.61 13.96 10.15
CA ARG A 17 0.26 14.56 8.84
C ARG A 17 -0.04 13.49 7.80
N GLY A 18 0.78 12.45 7.71
CA GLY A 18 0.55 11.33 6.80
C GLY A 18 -0.77 10.61 7.06
N MET A 19 -1.04 10.29 8.33
CA MET A 19 -2.31 9.67 8.72
C MET A 19 -3.51 10.59 8.45
N LEU A 20 -3.38 11.88 8.73
CA LEU A 20 -4.44 12.86 8.49
C LEU A 20 -4.71 13.04 6.99
N LEU A 21 -3.67 13.08 6.17
CA LEU A 21 -3.82 13.14 4.71
C LEU A 21 -4.63 11.95 4.20
N ILE A 22 -4.28 10.74 4.60
CA ILE A 22 -4.99 9.51 4.21
C ILE A 22 -6.45 9.59 4.67
N ARG A 23 -6.70 9.95 5.94
CA ARG A 23 -8.04 10.06 6.48
C ARG A 23 -8.89 11.05 5.68
N ARG A 24 -8.39 12.26 5.42
CA ARG A 24 -9.12 13.30 4.69
C ARG A 24 -9.36 12.93 3.23
N PHE A 25 -8.38 12.29 2.61
CA PHE A 25 -8.54 11.75 1.26
C PHE A 25 -9.66 10.72 1.20
N GLU A 26 -9.67 9.77 2.11
CA GLU A 26 -10.67 8.70 2.15
C GLU A 26 -12.08 9.19 2.50
N GLU A 27 -12.19 10.15 3.42
CA GLU A 27 -13.46 10.83 3.70
C GLU A 27 -14.02 11.48 2.43
N LYS A 28 -13.15 12.12 1.64
CA LYS A 28 -13.54 12.74 0.37
C LYS A 28 -13.87 11.71 -0.69
N ALA A 29 -13.10 10.65 -0.80
CA ALA A 29 -13.41 9.53 -1.71
C ALA A 29 -14.76 8.89 -1.37
N GLY A 30 -15.07 8.67 -0.10
CA GLY A 30 -16.37 8.17 0.36
C GLY A 30 -17.53 9.10 0.00
N GLN A 31 -17.35 10.41 0.13
CA GLN A 31 -18.37 11.39 -0.30
C GLN A 31 -18.61 11.32 -1.81
N LEU A 32 -17.55 11.31 -2.61
CA LEU A 32 -17.66 11.24 -4.09
C LEU A 32 -18.28 9.92 -4.54
N TYR A 33 -17.97 8.82 -3.85
CA TYR A 33 -18.59 7.53 -4.10
C TYR A 33 -20.11 7.58 -3.82
N GLY A 34 -20.50 8.15 -2.68
CA GLY A 34 -21.93 8.35 -2.35
C GLY A 34 -22.68 9.25 -3.35
N MET A 35 -21.98 10.16 -4.03
CA MET A 35 -22.51 11.01 -5.10
C MET A 35 -22.55 10.31 -6.48
N GLY A 36 -22.06 9.08 -6.59
CA GLY A 36 -21.99 8.34 -7.85
C GLY A 36 -20.89 8.81 -8.82
N LEU A 37 -19.91 9.58 -8.33
CA LEU A 37 -18.79 10.09 -9.14
C LEU A 37 -17.62 9.13 -9.21
N ILE A 38 -17.60 8.11 -8.35
CA ILE A 38 -16.64 7.00 -8.38
C ILE A 38 -17.44 5.75 -8.73
N GLY A 39 -17.09 5.10 -9.84
CA GLY A 39 -17.74 3.89 -10.32
C GLY A 39 -17.07 2.62 -9.79
N GLY A 40 -17.83 1.51 -9.80
CA GLY A 40 -17.32 0.22 -9.34
C GLY A 40 -17.18 0.12 -7.83
N PHE A 41 -16.28 -0.75 -7.37
CA PHE A 41 -15.98 -0.89 -5.94
C PHE A 41 -15.02 0.19 -5.47
N CYS A 42 -15.27 0.74 -4.29
CA CYS A 42 -14.37 1.68 -3.63
C CYS A 42 -14.09 1.20 -2.21
N HIS A 43 -12.86 0.81 -1.94
CA HIS A 43 -12.44 0.24 -0.66
C HIS A 43 -11.63 1.26 0.13
N LEU A 44 -12.27 1.92 1.10
CA LEU A 44 -11.64 2.95 1.92
C LEU A 44 -10.63 2.35 2.92
N TYR A 45 -9.52 3.04 3.11
CA TYR A 45 -8.42 2.68 4.02
C TYR A 45 -8.61 3.23 5.45
N ILE A 46 -9.76 3.79 5.77
CA ILE A 46 -10.07 4.39 7.07
C ILE A 46 -9.87 3.38 8.21
N GLY A 47 -9.10 3.78 9.22
CA GLY A 47 -8.79 2.98 10.40
C GLY A 47 -7.47 2.21 10.34
N GLN A 48 -6.77 2.24 9.22
CA GLN A 48 -5.50 1.52 9.01
C GLN A 48 -4.32 2.46 8.73
N GLU A 49 -4.49 3.76 8.89
CA GLU A 49 -3.53 4.80 8.50
C GLU A 49 -2.17 4.62 9.17
N ALA A 50 -2.17 4.26 10.46
CA ALA A 50 -0.94 4.11 11.24
C ALA A 50 -0.06 2.95 10.75
N VAL A 51 -0.67 1.89 10.22
CA VAL A 51 0.06 0.72 9.71
C VAL A 51 0.94 1.12 8.54
N VAL A 52 0.33 1.72 7.52
CA VAL A 52 1.07 2.07 6.30
C VAL A 52 2.06 3.22 6.55
N VAL A 53 1.69 4.22 7.33
CA VAL A 53 2.58 5.36 7.65
C VAL A 53 3.80 4.89 8.45
N GLY A 54 3.60 3.98 9.41
CA GLY A 54 4.70 3.43 10.21
C GLY A 54 5.65 2.55 9.39
N LEU A 55 5.12 1.70 8.53
CA LEU A 55 5.92 0.84 7.65
C LEU A 55 6.67 1.66 6.59
N GLU A 56 6.01 2.68 6.01
CA GLU A 56 6.66 3.55 5.03
C GLU A 56 7.80 4.36 5.64
N ALA A 57 7.68 4.77 6.89
CA ALA A 57 8.76 5.44 7.61
C ALA A 57 10.00 4.55 7.86
N ALA A 58 9.83 3.24 7.87
CA ALA A 58 10.91 2.27 7.98
C ALA A 58 11.49 1.86 6.62
N ALA A 59 10.76 2.11 5.53
CA ALA A 59 11.16 1.74 4.18
C ALA A 59 12.36 2.55 3.71
N LYS A 60 13.17 1.94 2.85
CA LYS A 60 14.35 2.54 2.24
C LYS A 60 14.12 2.78 0.75
N GLU A 61 14.99 3.60 0.18
CA GLU A 61 15.03 3.78 -1.27
C GLU A 61 15.28 2.44 -1.97
N GLY A 62 14.48 2.14 -3.00
CA GLY A 62 14.54 0.87 -3.72
C GLY A 62 13.56 -0.19 -3.20
N ASP A 63 13.09 -0.09 -1.96
CA ASP A 63 12.10 -1.02 -1.42
C ASP A 63 10.79 -0.96 -2.21
N LYS A 64 10.13 -2.12 -2.32
CA LYS A 64 8.93 -2.31 -3.14
C LYS A 64 7.69 -2.48 -2.27
N ARG A 65 6.55 -2.05 -2.78
CA ARG A 65 5.24 -2.17 -2.13
C ARG A 65 4.26 -2.83 -3.07
N ILE A 66 3.53 -3.80 -2.56
CA ILE A 66 2.43 -4.46 -3.25
C ILE A 66 1.32 -4.77 -2.24
N THR A 67 0.07 -4.55 -2.61
CA THR A 67 -1.05 -4.67 -1.69
C THR A 67 -2.28 -5.29 -2.34
N SER A 68 -3.33 -5.47 -1.54
CA SER A 68 -4.64 -5.91 -1.98
C SER A 68 -5.47 -4.76 -2.58
N TYR A 69 -6.76 -4.97 -2.68
CA TYR A 69 -7.75 -4.01 -3.21
C TYR A 69 -7.97 -2.76 -2.34
N ARG A 70 -7.45 -2.73 -1.10
CA ARG A 70 -7.57 -1.59 -0.16
C ARG A 70 -6.23 -0.85 -0.13
N ASP A 71 -5.95 -0.08 -1.16
CA ASP A 71 -4.61 0.37 -1.49
C ASP A 71 -4.40 1.90 -1.46
N HIS A 72 -5.47 2.72 -1.31
CA HIS A 72 -5.35 4.18 -1.33
C HIS A 72 -4.36 4.73 -0.29
N GLY A 73 -4.40 4.20 0.94
CA GLY A 73 -3.47 4.60 1.99
C GLY A 73 -2.01 4.31 1.63
N HIS A 74 -1.76 3.17 0.98
CA HIS A 74 -0.42 2.78 0.52
C HIS A 74 0.10 3.71 -0.58
N MET A 75 -0.77 4.09 -1.52
CA MET A 75 -0.44 5.03 -2.59
C MET A 75 -0.01 6.38 -2.02
N LEU A 76 -0.80 6.92 -1.09
CA LEU A 76 -0.52 8.22 -0.48
C LEU A 76 0.72 8.18 0.41
N ALA A 77 0.90 7.12 1.19
CA ALA A 77 2.05 6.97 2.08
C ALA A 77 3.38 6.84 1.32
N CYS A 78 3.41 6.14 0.17
CA CYS A 78 4.61 6.08 -0.67
C CYS A 78 4.83 7.34 -1.52
N GLY A 79 4.01 8.38 -1.36
CA GLY A 79 4.20 9.70 -1.98
C GLY A 79 3.64 9.81 -3.40
N MET A 80 2.61 9.02 -3.76
CA MET A 80 1.84 9.28 -4.98
C MET A 80 0.98 10.54 -4.79
N ASP A 81 0.83 11.33 -5.85
CA ASP A 81 0.06 12.59 -5.78
C ASP A 81 -1.43 12.32 -5.50
N PRO A 82 -2.00 12.88 -4.43
CA PRO A 82 -3.42 12.74 -4.13
C PRO A 82 -4.35 13.13 -5.28
N ASN A 83 -3.98 14.14 -6.08
CA ASN A 83 -4.76 14.56 -7.23
C ASN A 83 -4.77 13.48 -8.31
N GLY A 84 -3.64 12.84 -8.57
CA GLY A 84 -3.53 11.72 -9.52
C GLY A 84 -4.32 10.50 -9.05
N VAL A 85 -4.27 10.18 -7.76
CA VAL A 85 -5.07 9.09 -7.17
C VAL A 85 -6.56 9.41 -7.28
N MET A 86 -7.00 10.62 -6.93
CA MET A 86 -8.41 11.02 -7.04
C MET A 86 -8.90 11.07 -8.50
N ALA A 87 -8.03 11.51 -9.42
CA ALA A 87 -8.32 11.49 -10.85
C ALA A 87 -8.58 10.06 -11.34
N GLU A 88 -7.80 9.08 -10.88
CA GLU A 88 -8.03 7.66 -11.21
C GLU A 88 -9.36 7.17 -10.68
N LEU A 89 -9.67 7.43 -9.40
CA LEU A 89 -10.95 7.04 -8.78
C LEU A 89 -12.15 7.57 -9.55
N THR A 90 -12.05 8.78 -10.09
CA THR A 90 -13.12 9.44 -10.85
C THR A 90 -13.07 9.17 -12.36
N GLY A 91 -12.25 8.22 -12.82
CA GLY A 91 -12.16 7.80 -14.22
C GLY A 91 -11.54 8.85 -15.15
N ARG A 92 -10.65 9.70 -14.65
CA ARG A 92 -10.00 10.78 -15.43
C ARG A 92 -8.67 10.31 -16.03
N SER A 93 -8.37 10.81 -17.23
CA SER A 93 -7.12 10.47 -17.96
C SER A 93 -5.84 10.90 -17.24
N GLY A 94 -5.91 11.85 -16.31
CA GLY A 94 -4.80 12.27 -15.45
C GLY A 94 -4.51 11.33 -14.29
N GLY A 95 -5.28 10.23 -14.13
CA GLY A 95 -5.04 9.22 -13.12
C GLY A 95 -3.85 8.30 -13.44
N TYR A 96 -3.33 7.62 -12.44
CA TYR A 96 -2.15 6.75 -12.54
C TYR A 96 -2.31 5.56 -13.51
N SER A 97 -3.53 5.08 -13.71
CA SER A 97 -3.88 4.08 -14.72
C SER A 97 -4.78 4.66 -15.83
N LYS A 98 -4.68 5.98 -16.05
CA LYS A 98 -5.41 6.74 -17.08
C LYS A 98 -6.94 6.63 -16.95
N GLY A 99 -7.43 6.52 -15.72
CA GLY A 99 -8.84 6.38 -15.39
C GLY A 99 -9.45 5.00 -15.66
N LYS A 100 -8.62 3.98 -15.90
CA LYS A 100 -9.08 2.61 -16.22
C LYS A 100 -8.95 1.63 -15.06
N GLY A 101 -8.10 1.93 -14.08
CA GLY A 101 -7.83 1.05 -12.94
C GLY A 101 -8.83 1.22 -11.80
N GLY A 102 -9.41 2.40 -11.66
CA GLY A 102 -10.33 2.72 -10.56
C GLY A 102 -9.66 2.61 -9.19
N SER A 103 -10.44 2.19 -8.18
CA SER A 103 -10.00 2.13 -6.79
C SER A 103 -8.91 1.09 -6.51
N MET A 104 -8.84 0.00 -7.29
CA MET A 104 -8.07 -1.19 -6.92
C MET A 104 -6.82 -1.45 -7.78
N HIS A 105 -6.63 -0.70 -8.87
CA HIS A 105 -5.60 -1.02 -9.87
C HIS A 105 -4.83 0.22 -10.29
N MET A 106 -4.10 0.80 -9.34
CA MET A 106 -3.14 1.87 -9.58
C MET A 106 -1.71 1.38 -9.35
N PHE A 107 -0.77 1.89 -10.13
CA PHE A 107 0.63 1.48 -10.11
C PHE A 107 1.53 2.71 -10.27
N SER A 108 2.70 2.69 -9.66
CA SER A 108 3.72 3.71 -9.87
C SER A 108 5.11 3.10 -9.85
N LYS A 109 5.71 3.00 -11.04
CA LYS A 109 7.10 2.53 -11.16
C LYS A 109 8.07 3.45 -10.43
N GLU A 110 7.83 4.76 -10.49
CA GLU A 110 8.66 5.78 -9.84
C GLU A 110 8.68 5.62 -8.32
N LYS A 111 7.55 5.24 -7.73
CA LYS A 111 7.41 5.05 -6.28
C LYS A 111 7.64 3.59 -5.84
N ASN A 112 8.07 2.71 -6.74
CA ASN A 112 8.18 1.27 -6.48
C ASN A 112 6.88 0.67 -5.89
N PHE A 113 5.73 1.21 -6.33
CA PHE A 113 4.41 0.73 -5.94
C PHE A 113 3.85 -0.19 -7.03
N TYR A 114 3.81 -1.48 -6.74
CA TYR A 114 3.42 -2.55 -7.67
C TYR A 114 1.93 -2.88 -7.61
N GLY A 115 1.16 -1.95 -7.07
CA GLY A 115 -0.27 -1.88 -7.20
C GLY A 115 -1.09 -2.58 -6.15
N GLY A 116 -2.37 -2.27 -6.22
CA GLY A 116 -3.45 -2.99 -5.61
C GLY A 116 -3.96 -4.13 -6.50
N HIS A 117 -4.43 -5.18 -5.87
CA HIS A 117 -4.90 -6.38 -6.56
C HIS A 117 -6.30 -6.75 -6.06
N GLY A 118 -7.25 -6.88 -7.01
CA GLY A 118 -8.64 -7.23 -6.69
C GLY A 118 -8.82 -8.68 -6.27
N ILE A 119 -7.97 -9.59 -6.76
CA ILE A 119 -8.03 -11.01 -6.38
C ILE A 119 -7.37 -11.19 -5.02
N VAL A 120 -8.15 -11.63 -4.04
CA VAL A 120 -7.71 -11.80 -2.65
C VAL A 120 -6.55 -12.79 -2.57
N GLY A 121 -5.42 -12.36 -1.99
CA GLY A 121 -4.22 -13.17 -1.81
C GLY A 121 -3.26 -13.20 -3.01
N ALA A 122 -3.68 -12.76 -4.20
CA ALA A 122 -2.84 -12.82 -5.41
C ALA A 122 -1.56 -11.99 -5.29
N GLN A 123 -1.57 -10.92 -4.54
CA GLN A 123 -0.41 -10.07 -4.30
C GLN A 123 0.72 -10.77 -3.54
N VAL A 124 0.43 -11.85 -2.80
CA VAL A 124 1.44 -12.53 -1.97
C VAL A 124 2.48 -13.25 -2.84
N PRO A 125 2.11 -14.13 -3.79
CA PRO A 125 3.08 -14.73 -4.69
C PRO A 125 3.75 -13.72 -5.62
N LEU A 126 3.05 -12.64 -6.02
CA LEU A 126 3.66 -11.58 -6.81
C LEU A 126 4.73 -10.83 -6.01
N GLY A 127 4.46 -10.52 -4.74
CA GLY A 127 5.44 -9.91 -3.84
C GLY A 127 6.65 -10.81 -3.60
N ALA A 128 6.43 -12.11 -3.46
CA ALA A 128 7.52 -13.09 -3.38
C ALA A 128 8.39 -13.07 -4.66
N GLY A 129 7.77 -12.98 -5.83
CA GLY A 129 8.48 -12.86 -7.10
C GLY A 129 9.33 -11.59 -7.19
N LEU A 130 8.81 -10.45 -6.70
CA LEU A 130 9.56 -9.20 -6.62
C LEU A 130 10.78 -9.33 -5.70
N ALA A 131 10.61 -9.89 -4.51
CA ALA A 131 11.70 -10.13 -3.56
C ALA A 131 12.74 -11.13 -4.09
N PHE A 132 12.28 -12.19 -4.77
CA PHE A 132 13.16 -13.15 -5.43
C PHE A 132 13.99 -12.50 -6.55
N ALA A 133 13.39 -11.63 -7.36
CA ALA A 133 14.09 -10.89 -8.41
C ALA A 133 15.18 -9.96 -7.84
N ASP A 134 14.93 -9.32 -6.69
CA ASP A 134 15.95 -8.51 -6.02
C ASP A 134 17.08 -9.36 -5.48
N LYS A 135 16.76 -10.48 -4.85
CA LYS A 135 17.76 -11.43 -4.39
C LYS A 135 18.63 -11.96 -5.53
N TYR A 136 18.00 -12.37 -6.64
CA TYR A 136 18.70 -12.87 -7.82
C TYR A 136 19.64 -11.83 -8.45
N ARG A 137 19.25 -10.55 -8.38
CA ARG A 137 20.05 -9.41 -8.87
C ARG A 137 21.02 -8.85 -7.84
N GLU A 138 21.09 -9.45 -6.65
CA GLU A 138 21.90 -8.99 -5.53
C GLU A 138 21.56 -7.55 -5.06
N ASN A 139 20.32 -7.13 -5.27
CA ASN A 139 19.82 -5.86 -4.75
C ASN A 139 19.53 -6.01 -3.25
N ASN A 140 19.96 -5.04 -2.45
CA ASN A 140 19.68 -5.01 -1.01
C ASN A 140 18.37 -4.27 -0.73
N CYS A 141 17.27 -4.76 -1.32
CA CYS A 141 15.94 -4.19 -1.19
C CYS A 141 14.96 -5.18 -0.55
N VAL A 142 13.93 -4.65 0.08
CA VAL A 142 12.85 -5.41 0.70
C VAL A 142 11.56 -5.20 -0.08
N THR A 143 10.70 -6.21 -0.15
CA THR A 143 9.35 -6.09 -0.69
C THR A 143 8.32 -6.17 0.43
N PHE A 144 7.61 -5.07 0.67
CA PHE A 144 6.46 -5.02 1.58
C PHE A 144 5.25 -5.56 0.84
N THR A 145 4.73 -6.69 1.34
CA THR A 145 3.55 -7.34 0.77
C THR A 145 2.42 -7.32 1.79
N TYR A 146 1.37 -6.56 1.50
CA TYR A 146 0.24 -6.37 2.39
C TYR A 146 -0.91 -7.29 2.01
N PHE A 147 -1.49 -7.96 2.99
CA PHE A 147 -2.69 -8.78 2.79
C PHE A 147 -3.54 -8.79 4.06
N GLY A 148 -4.82 -9.11 3.92
CA GLY A 148 -5.76 -9.15 5.02
C GLY A 148 -5.96 -10.58 5.56
N ASP A 149 -6.70 -10.67 6.66
CA ASP A 149 -7.05 -11.90 7.38
C ASP A 149 -7.71 -12.96 6.49
N GLY A 150 -8.61 -12.53 5.60
CA GLY A 150 -9.23 -13.44 4.64
C GLY A 150 -8.24 -14.06 3.67
N ALA A 151 -7.25 -13.29 3.21
CA ALA A 151 -6.18 -13.78 2.35
C ALA A 151 -5.24 -14.75 3.07
N ALA A 152 -5.00 -14.54 4.36
CA ALA A 152 -4.09 -15.35 5.16
C ALA A 152 -4.42 -16.85 5.16
N ASN A 153 -5.69 -17.22 4.91
CA ASN A 153 -6.15 -18.60 4.89
C ASN A 153 -6.14 -19.25 3.50
N GLN A 154 -5.64 -18.55 2.47
CA GLN A 154 -5.57 -19.10 1.13
C GLN A 154 -4.32 -19.96 0.92
N GLY A 155 -4.45 -21.09 0.21
CA GLY A 155 -3.35 -22.03 -0.05
C GLY A 155 -2.14 -21.35 -0.70
N GLN A 156 -2.36 -20.45 -1.65
CA GLN A 156 -1.29 -19.70 -2.32
C GLN A 156 -0.40 -18.88 -1.37
N VAL A 157 -0.90 -18.48 -0.20
CA VAL A 157 -0.11 -17.79 0.82
C VAL A 157 0.90 -18.75 1.45
N TYR A 158 0.44 -19.94 1.84
CA TYR A 158 1.30 -20.97 2.42
C TYR A 158 2.31 -21.52 1.43
N GLU A 159 1.91 -21.73 0.19
CA GLU A 159 2.79 -22.13 -0.91
C GLU A 159 3.88 -21.07 -1.12
N THR A 160 3.50 -19.79 -1.11
CA THR A 160 4.44 -18.67 -1.23
C THR A 160 5.43 -18.63 -0.07
N PHE A 161 4.97 -18.82 1.16
CA PHE A 161 5.84 -18.84 2.33
C PHE A 161 6.85 -19.98 2.28
N ASN A 162 6.42 -21.15 1.84
CA ASN A 162 7.30 -22.28 1.65
C ASN A 162 8.39 -21.98 0.61
N MET A 163 8.02 -21.42 -0.55
CA MET A 163 8.98 -21.02 -1.58
C MET A 163 9.91 -19.90 -1.09
N ALA A 164 9.37 -18.90 -0.40
CA ALA A 164 10.15 -17.80 0.15
C ALA A 164 11.19 -18.29 1.17
N ALA A 165 10.82 -19.25 2.01
CA ALA A 165 11.72 -19.86 2.99
C ALA A 165 12.83 -20.68 2.30
N LEU A 166 12.48 -21.48 1.29
CA LEU A 166 13.45 -22.25 0.49
C LEU A 166 14.47 -21.36 -0.22
N TRP A 167 14.00 -20.25 -0.77
CA TRP A 167 14.85 -19.33 -1.52
C TRP A 167 15.46 -18.22 -0.66
N LEU A 168 15.15 -18.18 0.64
CA LEU A 168 15.61 -17.15 1.58
C LEU A 168 15.31 -15.73 1.06
N SER A 169 14.14 -15.55 0.48
CA SER A 169 13.73 -14.25 -0.08
C SER A 169 13.38 -13.26 1.03
N LEU A 170 13.83 -12.01 0.90
CA LEU A 170 13.52 -10.93 1.85
C LEU A 170 12.10 -10.40 1.58
N ILE A 171 11.10 -11.07 2.14
CA ILE A 171 9.72 -10.62 2.12
C ILE A 171 9.33 -10.17 3.51
N HIS A 172 8.87 -8.92 3.65
CA HIS A 172 8.13 -8.47 4.81
C HIS A 172 6.64 -8.52 4.52
N ILE A 173 5.93 -9.32 5.31
CA ILE A 173 4.50 -9.50 5.19
C ILE A 173 3.87 -8.78 6.37
N SER A 174 2.98 -7.86 6.07
CA SER A 174 2.25 -7.08 7.07
C SER A 174 0.76 -7.19 6.82
N GLU A 175 0.05 -7.53 7.87
CA GLU A 175 -1.41 -7.55 7.89
C GLU A 175 -1.92 -6.32 8.64
N PRO A 176 -2.67 -5.41 7.97
CA PRO A 176 -3.35 -4.34 8.67
C PRO A 176 -4.55 -4.92 9.43
N THR A 177 -4.47 -4.89 10.75
CA THR A 177 -5.63 -5.22 11.59
C THR A 177 -6.63 -4.07 11.53
N ARG A 178 -7.84 -4.33 11.07
CA ARG A 178 -8.96 -3.39 11.16
C ARG A 178 -9.52 -3.47 12.58
N PRO A 179 -9.55 -2.38 13.36
CA PRO A 179 -10.29 -2.37 14.60
C PRO A 179 -11.75 -2.74 14.30
N GLY A 180 -12.28 -3.73 15.00
CA GLY A 180 -13.69 -4.07 14.89
C GLY A 180 -14.54 -2.82 15.17
N ILE A 181 -15.46 -2.57 14.29
CA ILE A 181 -16.48 -1.53 14.49
C ILE A 181 -17.50 -2.06 15.48
#